data_087abd179bcddbf7bccec3852e3e8a5c
#
_entry.id   087abd179bcddbf7bccec3852e3e8a5c
#
_cell.length_a   1.000
_cell.length_b   1.000
_cell.length_c   1.000
_cell.angle_alpha   90.00
_cell.angle_beta   90.00
_cell.angle_gamma   90.00
#
_symmetry.space_group_name_H-M   'P 1'
#
loop_
_entity.id
_entity.type
_entity.pdbx_description
1 polymer ?
#
loop_
_entity_poly.entity_id
_entity_poly.type
_entity_poly.pdbx_seq_one_letter_code
_entity_poly.pdbx_strand_id
1 'polypeptide(L)'
;MNAEFQRIGRRDKKAFPRYQCKDIEENNRMGNTRDLFKKIRDTKGTFYAKMDSIKDRNGRDIMEAEDIKKRWQEYTEELYKRNLNDPDNHDGMITHLEPDMLECKVKWASLSITTNKASGADGIPAERFQILKYDAVKVLHSICQQIWKTQQWPQDWKRSVFIPIPKRGNAKKCSDYCTIALISHASKVMHKILQERLQ
;
A
#
# COMPACT_ATOMS: atom_id res chain seq x y z
N MET A 1 -2.10 24.60 -47.72
CA MET A 1 -2.22 24.33 -46.29
C MET A 1 -0.98 23.52 -45.88
N ASN A 2 0.05 23.82 -45.15
CA ASN A 2 0.32 25.06 -44.59
C ASN A 2 1.55 24.95 -43.73
N ALA A 3 2.65 25.47 -44.21
CA ALA A 3 3.91 25.54 -43.47
C ALA A 3 3.71 26.20 -42.09
N GLU A 4 2.78 27.13 -42.00
CA GLU A 4 2.45 27.85 -40.77
C GLU A 4 1.75 26.98 -39.73
N PHE A 5 0.79 26.15 -40.11
CA PHE A 5 0.15 25.16 -39.25
C PHE A 5 1.16 24.12 -38.72
N GLN A 6 2.06 23.65 -39.59
CA GLN A 6 3.12 22.74 -39.19
C GLN A 6 4.13 23.41 -38.25
N ARG A 7 4.40 24.71 -38.43
CA ARG A 7 5.30 25.47 -37.54
C ARG A 7 4.70 25.70 -36.15
N ILE A 8 3.40 26.00 -36.10
CA ILE A 8 2.66 26.13 -34.86
C ILE A 8 2.64 24.77 -34.12
N GLY A 9 2.26 23.68 -34.78
CA GLY A 9 2.22 22.36 -34.20
C GLY A 9 3.60 21.85 -33.70
N ARG A 10 4.69 22.21 -34.40
CA ARG A 10 6.05 21.90 -33.90
C ARG A 10 6.44 22.74 -32.70
N ARG A 11 6.00 24.00 -32.62
CA ARG A 11 6.21 24.86 -31.45
C ARG A 11 5.45 24.36 -30.24
N ASP A 12 4.21 23.98 -30.39
CA ASP A 12 3.35 23.47 -29.33
C ASP A 12 3.84 22.10 -28.84
N LYS A 13 4.29 21.22 -29.73
CA LYS A 13 4.96 19.97 -29.37
C LYS A 13 6.24 20.16 -28.52
N LYS A 14 6.96 21.27 -28.69
CA LYS A 14 8.15 21.61 -27.90
C LYS A 14 7.79 22.33 -26.60
N ALA A 15 6.71 23.10 -26.57
CA ALA A 15 6.26 23.84 -25.38
C ALA A 15 5.60 22.92 -24.35
N PHE A 16 4.84 21.93 -24.79
CA PHE A 16 4.11 21.01 -23.93
C PHE A 16 5.01 20.22 -22.96
N PRO A 17 6.12 19.59 -23.38
CA PRO A 17 7.03 18.90 -22.44
C PRO A 17 7.67 19.84 -21.43
N ARG A 18 7.99 21.08 -21.82
CA ARG A 18 8.55 22.09 -20.91
C ARG A 18 7.58 22.50 -19.82
N TYR A 19 6.29 22.62 -20.17
CA TYR A 19 5.24 22.90 -19.20
C TYR A 19 5.07 21.73 -18.22
N GLN A 20 5.05 20.50 -18.74
CA GLN A 20 4.97 19.30 -17.90
C GLN A 20 6.17 19.17 -16.95
N CYS A 21 7.39 19.48 -17.40
CA CYS A 21 8.57 19.46 -16.54
C CYS A 21 8.45 20.47 -15.40
N LYS A 22 7.99 21.70 -15.67
CA LYS A 22 7.77 22.71 -14.62
C LYS A 22 6.76 22.23 -13.56
N ASP A 23 5.66 21.66 -14.02
CA ASP A 23 4.63 21.09 -13.16
C ASP A 23 5.15 19.93 -12.29
N ILE A 24 6.03 19.10 -12.84
CA ILE A 24 6.70 18.01 -12.12
C ILE A 24 7.65 18.58 -11.05
N GLU A 25 8.43 19.60 -11.39
CA GLU A 25 9.35 20.28 -10.46
C GLU A 25 8.58 20.96 -9.31
N GLU A 26 7.44 21.58 -9.60
CA GLU A 26 6.61 22.25 -8.60
C GLU A 26 6.00 21.24 -7.64
N ASN A 27 5.45 20.12 -8.12
CA ASN A 27 4.95 19.05 -7.27
C ASN A 27 6.05 18.40 -6.42
N ASN A 28 7.27 18.31 -6.95
CA ASN A 28 8.42 17.84 -6.18
C ASN A 28 8.80 18.81 -5.05
N ARG A 29 8.81 20.12 -5.31
CA ARG A 29 9.07 21.15 -4.29
C ARG A 29 8.02 21.16 -3.19
N MET A 30 6.76 20.93 -3.54
CA MET A 30 5.63 20.86 -2.60
C MET A 30 5.57 19.55 -1.82
N GLY A 31 6.43 18.57 -2.11
CA GLY A 31 6.39 17.25 -1.50
C GLY A 31 5.19 16.40 -1.93
N ASN A 32 4.51 16.77 -3.01
CA ASN A 32 3.30 16.15 -3.53
C ASN A 32 3.66 14.90 -4.35
N THR A 33 4.24 13.90 -3.68
CA THR A 33 4.81 12.70 -4.32
C THR A 33 3.80 11.95 -5.19
N ARG A 34 2.53 11.91 -4.81
CA ARG A 34 1.48 11.24 -5.59
C ARG A 34 1.25 11.89 -6.95
N ASP A 35 1.08 13.21 -6.96
CA ASP A 35 0.84 13.97 -8.20
C ASP A 35 2.09 14.05 -9.05
N LEU A 36 3.27 14.11 -8.42
CA LEU A 36 4.56 14.00 -9.06
C LEU A 36 4.67 12.68 -9.85
N PHE A 37 4.46 11.54 -9.21
CA PHE A 37 4.54 10.24 -9.88
C PHE A 37 3.43 10.01 -10.90
N LYS A 38 2.23 10.57 -10.68
CA LYS A 38 1.16 10.55 -11.67
C LYS A 38 1.57 11.29 -12.93
N LYS A 39 2.08 12.52 -12.82
CA LYS A 39 2.52 13.34 -13.97
C LYS A 39 3.72 12.73 -14.70
N ILE A 40 4.69 12.16 -13.98
CA ILE A 40 5.80 11.42 -14.58
C ILE A 40 5.29 10.23 -15.41
N ARG A 41 4.30 9.51 -14.90
CA ARG A 41 3.67 8.37 -15.57
C ARG A 41 2.94 8.81 -16.84
N ASP A 42 2.15 9.90 -16.75
CA ASP A 42 1.41 10.47 -17.87
C ASP A 42 2.37 10.98 -18.97
N THR A 43 3.53 11.51 -18.58
CA THR A 43 4.56 11.99 -19.53
C THR A 43 5.30 10.84 -20.22
N LYS A 44 5.58 9.74 -19.50
CA LYS A 44 6.27 8.57 -20.08
C LYS A 44 5.35 7.68 -20.94
N GLY A 45 4.07 8.03 -21.04
CA GLY A 45 3.05 7.12 -21.56
C GLY A 45 2.71 6.07 -20.51
N THR A 46 1.47 5.65 -20.48
CA THR A 46 0.99 4.62 -19.56
C THR A 46 1.74 3.32 -19.83
N PHE A 47 2.76 3.06 -19.03
CA PHE A 47 3.28 1.72 -18.90
C PHE A 47 2.22 0.94 -18.11
N TYR A 48 1.24 0.41 -18.82
CA TYR A 48 0.50 -0.72 -18.30
C TYR A 48 1.51 -1.86 -18.30
N ALA A 49 1.96 -2.25 -17.12
CA ALA A 49 2.48 -3.59 -16.96
C ALA A 49 1.30 -4.51 -17.30
N LYS A 50 1.15 -4.83 -18.58
CA LYS A 50 0.26 -5.89 -19.01
C LYS A 50 0.84 -7.14 -18.38
N MET A 51 0.22 -7.59 -17.32
CA MET A 51 0.45 -8.91 -16.77
C MET A 51 -0.31 -9.88 -17.69
N ASP A 52 0.14 -9.97 -18.95
CA ASP A 52 -0.53 -10.78 -19.95
C ASP A 52 -0.32 -12.28 -19.66
N SER A 53 0.74 -12.63 -18.96
CA SER A 53 1.03 -14.02 -18.56
C SER A 53 2.00 -14.07 -17.38
N ILE A 54 1.86 -15.10 -16.56
CA ILE A 54 2.81 -15.43 -15.50
C ILE A 54 3.22 -16.92 -15.65
N LYS A 55 4.42 -17.28 -15.21
CA LYS A 55 4.87 -18.67 -15.25
C LYS A 55 4.39 -19.45 -14.03
N ASP A 56 3.89 -20.67 -14.30
CA ASP A 56 3.62 -21.66 -13.26
C ASP A 56 4.94 -22.19 -12.64
N ARG A 57 4.81 -23.16 -11.72
CA ARG A 57 5.98 -23.82 -11.10
C ARG A 57 6.81 -24.59 -12.12
N ASN A 58 6.20 -25.07 -13.21
CA ASN A 58 6.84 -25.86 -14.27
C ASN A 58 7.42 -24.98 -15.38
N GLY A 59 7.28 -23.64 -15.27
CA GLY A 59 7.79 -22.70 -16.26
C GLY A 59 6.87 -22.47 -17.47
N ARG A 60 5.61 -22.99 -17.44
CA ARG A 60 4.61 -22.77 -18.48
C ARG A 60 3.94 -21.42 -18.27
N ASP A 61 3.61 -20.74 -19.37
CA ASP A 61 2.91 -19.45 -19.30
C ASP A 61 1.41 -19.68 -18.99
N ILE A 62 0.91 -19.02 -17.94
CA ILE A 62 -0.49 -18.98 -17.53
C ILE A 62 -1.06 -17.64 -17.97
N MET A 63 -2.23 -17.63 -18.63
CA MET A 63 -2.91 -16.44 -19.15
C MET A 63 -4.27 -16.21 -18.49
N GLU A 64 -4.90 -17.28 -17.99
CA GLU A 64 -6.22 -17.18 -17.35
C GLU A 64 -6.13 -16.45 -15.99
N ALA A 65 -7.01 -15.47 -15.78
CA ALA A 65 -6.99 -14.61 -14.59
C ALA A 65 -7.11 -15.39 -13.28
N GLU A 66 -7.94 -16.44 -13.24
CA GLU A 66 -8.13 -17.28 -12.06
C GLU A 66 -6.88 -18.13 -11.76
N ASP A 67 -6.23 -18.67 -12.78
CA ASP A 67 -4.99 -19.43 -12.62
C ASP A 67 -3.83 -18.52 -12.17
N ILE A 68 -3.75 -17.30 -12.71
CA ILE A 68 -2.79 -16.28 -12.28
C ILE A 68 -3.02 -15.95 -10.80
N LYS A 69 -4.25 -15.74 -10.39
CA LYS A 69 -4.62 -15.47 -9.00
C LYS A 69 -4.26 -16.61 -8.07
N LYS A 70 -4.58 -17.86 -8.47
CA LYS A 70 -4.23 -19.07 -7.73
C LYS A 70 -2.71 -19.21 -7.60
N ARG A 71 -1.95 -18.95 -8.66
CA ARG A 71 -0.50 -18.98 -8.63
C ARG A 71 0.10 -17.95 -7.66
N TRP A 72 -0.47 -16.73 -7.61
CA TRP A 72 -0.08 -15.71 -6.65
C TRP A 72 -0.40 -16.13 -5.21
N GLN A 73 -1.56 -16.73 -4.98
CA GLN A 73 -1.92 -17.25 -3.66
C GLN A 73 -0.92 -18.31 -3.20
N GLU A 74 -0.63 -19.30 -4.02
CA GLU A 74 0.37 -20.34 -3.71
C GLU A 74 1.76 -19.75 -3.39
N TYR A 75 2.20 -18.78 -4.19
CA TYR A 75 3.50 -18.13 -3.99
C TYR A 75 3.57 -17.34 -2.68
N THR A 76 2.53 -16.58 -2.37
CA THR A 76 2.49 -15.80 -1.13
C THR A 76 2.40 -16.71 0.09
N GLU A 77 1.60 -17.78 0.04
CA GLU A 77 1.56 -18.78 1.11
C GLU A 77 2.92 -19.42 1.37
N GLU A 78 3.64 -19.80 0.33
CA GLU A 78 4.99 -20.36 0.48
C GLU A 78 5.99 -19.37 1.06
N LEU A 79 5.92 -18.11 0.61
CA LEU A 79 6.79 -17.04 1.08
C LEU A 79 6.64 -16.80 2.58
N TYR A 80 5.39 -16.80 3.07
CA TYR A 80 5.10 -16.55 4.48
C TYR A 80 5.21 -17.79 5.36
N LYS A 81 4.92 -18.99 4.85
CA LYS A 81 5.14 -20.24 5.60
C LYS A 81 6.59 -20.47 5.98
N ARG A 82 7.54 -20.06 5.14
CA ARG A 82 8.97 -20.14 5.45
C ARG A 82 9.38 -19.35 6.68
N ASN A 83 8.68 -18.25 6.96
CA ASN A 83 8.97 -17.39 8.12
C ASN A 83 8.28 -17.85 9.41
N LEU A 84 7.30 -18.77 9.33
CA LEU A 84 6.58 -19.32 10.49
C LEU A 84 7.32 -20.48 11.17
N ASN A 85 8.38 -20.99 10.56
CA ASN A 85 9.22 -22.06 11.15
C ASN A 85 10.38 -21.50 11.97
N ASP A 86 10.33 -20.21 12.35
CA ASP A 86 11.29 -19.62 13.26
C ASP A 86 11.02 -20.18 14.69
N PRO A 87 12.00 -20.83 15.35
CA PRO A 87 11.80 -21.42 16.68
C PRO A 87 11.58 -20.40 17.79
N ASP A 88 11.69 -19.10 17.51
CA ASP A 88 11.34 -18.00 18.41
C ASP A 88 9.83 -17.73 18.52
N ASN A 89 9.00 -18.75 18.28
CA ASN A 89 7.58 -18.68 18.64
C ASN A 89 7.46 -18.69 20.15
N HIS A 90 7.80 -17.56 20.76
CA HIS A 90 7.52 -17.31 22.16
C HIS A 90 6.00 -17.34 22.33
N ASP A 91 5.53 -18.42 22.91
CA ASP A 91 4.24 -18.50 23.57
C ASP A 91 4.32 -17.52 24.76
N GLY A 92 4.32 -16.23 24.43
CA GLY A 92 4.43 -15.14 25.39
C GLY A 92 3.17 -15.17 26.22
N MET A 93 3.26 -15.76 27.40
CA MET A 93 2.29 -15.54 28.45
C MET A 93 2.15 -14.03 28.63
N ILE A 94 1.10 -13.46 28.03
CA ILE A 94 0.73 -12.08 28.28
C ILE A 94 0.33 -12.01 29.73
N THR A 95 1.24 -11.51 30.54
CA THR A 95 0.97 -11.27 31.94
C THR A 95 -0.09 -10.18 32.02
N HIS A 96 -1.09 -10.38 32.89
CA HIS A 96 -2.21 -9.45 33.16
C HIS A 96 -1.80 -8.06 33.67
N LEU A 97 -0.52 -7.74 33.64
CA LEU A 97 0.11 -6.53 34.19
C LEU A 97 0.29 -5.40 33.17
N GLU A 98 -0.05 -5.61 31.89
CA GLU A 98 0.11 -4.54 30.92
C GLU A 98 -1.03 -3.51 31.03
N PRO A 99 -0.69 -2.21 31.07
CA PRO A 99 -1.68 -1.16 31.26
C PRO A 99 -2.68 -1.10 30.10
N ASP A 100 -3.92 -0.75 30.41
CA ASP A 100 -4.98 -0.52 29.45
C ASP A 100 -4.54 0.46 28.35
N MET A 101 -5.17 0.32 27.20
CA MET A 101 -4.90 1.20 26.07
C MET A 101 -5.51 2.58 26.31
N LEU A 102 -4.68 3.63 26.26
CA LEU A 102 -5.13 5.01 26.48
C LEU A 102 -5.67 5.65 25.20
N GLU A 103 -6.76 6.40 25.32
CA GLU A 103 -7.37 7.14 24.20
C GLU A 103 -6.39 8.13 23.56
N CYS A 104 -5.55 8.80 24.35
CA CYS A 104 -4.54 9.73 23.84
C CYS A 104 -3.51 9.03 22.92
N LYS A 105 -3.16 7.77 23.19
CA LYS A 105 -2.27 6.98 22.33
C LYS A 105 -2.94 6.61 21.01
N VAL A 106 -4.23 6.28 21.02
CA VAL A 106 -5.00 6.04 19.78
C VAL A 106 -5.07 7.30 18.94
N LYS A 107 -5.34 8.45 19.57
CA LYS A 107 -5.34 9.76 18.88
C LYS A 107 -3.97 10.09 18.29
N TRP A 108 -2.90 9.94 19.06
CA TRP A 108 -1.54 10.15 18.58
C TRP A 108 -1.20 9.22 17.40
N ALA A 109 -1.48 7.93 17.50
CA ALA A 109 -1.23 6.96 16.44
C ALA A 109 -2.03 7.30 15.17
N SER A 110 -3.28 7.71 15.30
CA SER A 110 -4.13 8.14 14.18
C SER A 110 -3.55 9.35 13.44
N LEU A 111 -3.09 10.36 14.18
CA LEU A 111 -2.47 11.57 13.61
C LEU A 111 -1.11 11.28 12.96
N SER A 112 -0.43 10.24 13.39
CA SER A 112 0.90 9.88 12.91
C SER A 112 0.89 8.98 11.66
N ILE A 113 -0.29 8.57 11.18
CA ILE A 113 -0.40 7.83 9.92
C ILE A 113 -0.04 8.76 8.75
N THR A 114 0.89 8.30 7.91
CA THR A 114 1.28 9.03 6.69
C THR A 114 0.14 9.10 5.68
N THR A 115 -0.14 10.31 5.20
CA THR A 115 -1.11 10.58 4.12
C THR A 115 -0.60 10.14 2.75
N ASN A 116 -1.45 10.22 1.74
CA ASN A 116 -1.14 9.86 0.35
C ASN A 116 -0.68 8.40 0.18
N LYS A 117 -1.14 7.51 1.06
CA LYS A 117 -0.91 6.06 0.96
C LYS A 117 -2.17 5.36 0.49
N ALA A 118 -1.98 4.30 -0.30
CA ALA A 118 -3.09 3.46 -0.74
C ALA A 118 -3.83 2.85 0.46
N SER A 119 -5.15 2.83 0.39
CA SER A 119 -6.03 2.19 1.38
C SER A 119 -5.91 0.66 1.33
N GLY A 120 -6.27 0.01 2.42
CA GLY A 120 -6.45 -1.44 2.46
C GLY A 120 -7.74 -1.89 1.74
N ALA A 121 -8.18 -3.10 2.01
CA ALA A 121 -9.41 -3.68 1.44
C ALA A 121 -10.68 -2.90 1.80
N ASP A 122 -10.66 -2.17 2.91
CA ASP A 122 -11.75 -1.31 3.40
C ASP A 122 -11.96 -0.02 2.59
N GLY A 123 -11.02 0.32 1.71
CA GLY A 123 -11.07 1.54 0.90
C GLY A 123 -10.96 2.84 1.69
N ILE A 124 -10.69 2.80 3.00
CA ILE A 124 -10.64 4.00 3.85
C ILE A 124 -9.27 4.67 3.71
N PRO A 125 -9.20 5.92 3.19
CA PRO A 125 -7.94 6.63 3.02
C PRO A 125 -7.36 7.11 4.36
N ALA A 126 -6.03 7.22 4.43
CA ALA A 126 -5.30 7.64 5.63
C ALA A 126 -5.73 9.03 6.15
N GLU A 127 -6.09 9.93 5.24
CA GLU A 127 -6.53 11.29 5.54
C GLU A 127 -7.76 11.33 6.44
N ARG A 128 -8.63 10.32 6.35
CA ARG A 128 -9.80 10.20 7.22
C ARG A 128 -9.42 10.05 8.68
N PHE A 129 -8.32 9.37 8.97
CA PHE A 129 -7.84 9.16 10.35
C PHE A 129 -7.24 10.42 10.96
N GLN A 130 -6.70 11.33 10.14
CA GLN A 130 -6.15 12.60 10.63
C GLN A 130 -7.21 13.62 11.04
N ILE A 131 -8.40 13.53 10.46
CA ILE A 131 -9.52 14.45 10.73
C ILE A 131 -10.57 13.83 11.66
N LEU A 132 -10.26 12.72 12.34
CA LEU A 132 -11.19 12.09 13.26
C LEU A 132 -11.60 13.06 14.37
N LYS A 133 -12.92 13.25 14.50
CA LYS A 133 -13.52 13.95 15.61
C LYS A 133 -13.43 13.10 16.88
N TYR A 134 -13.64 13.74 18.03
CA TYR A 134 -13.53 13.10 19.33
C TYR A 134 -14.32 11.78 19.47
N ASP A 135 -15.56 11.76 18.98
CA ASP A 135 -16.40 10.56 19.06
C ASP A 135 -15.86 9.39 18.21
N ALA A 136 -15.30 9.69 17.04
CA ALA A 136 -14.68 8.67 16.19
C ALA A 136 -13.38 8.11 16.81
N VAL A 137 -12.62 8.94 17.52
CA VAL A 137 -11.45 8.47 18.30
C VAL A 137 -11.88 7.54 19.42
N LYS A 138 -12.98 7.84 20.13
CA LYS A 138 -13.53 6.97 21.16
C LYS A 138 -13.95 5.60 20.61
N VAL A 139 -14.63 5.58 19.47
CA VAL A 139 -15.01 4.32 18.81
C VAL A 139 -13.77 3.51 18.45
N LEU A 140 -12.78 4.14 17.83
CA LEU A 140 -11.52 3.46 17.48
C LEU A 140 -10.78 2.96 18.73
N HIS A 141 -10.78 3.75 19.80
CA HIS A 141 -10.22 3.36 21.10
C HIS A 141 -10.92 2.13 21.66
N SER A 142 -12.27 2.10 21.64
CA SER A 142 -13.04 0.94 22.10
C SER A 142 -12.69 -0.34 21.33
N ILE A 143 -12.54 -0.23 20.02
CA ILE A 143 -12.13 -1.36 19.16
C ILE A 143 -10.72 -1.83 19.54
N CYS A 144 -9.77 -0.91 19.63
CA CYS A 144 -8.39 -1.22 20.00
C CYS A 144 -8.30 -1.86 21.40
N GLN A 145 -9.08 -1.35 22.36
CA GLN A 145 -9.14 -1.88 23.72
C GLN A 145 -9.76 -3.28 23.76
N GLN A 146 -10.79 -3.52 22.94
CA GLN A 146 -11.37 -4.86 22.81
C GLN A 146 -10.35 -5.85 22.23
N ILE A 147 -9.64 -5.48 21.16
CA ILE A 147 -8.57 -6.29 20.58
C ILE A 147 -7.50 -6.61 21.65
N TRP A 148 -7.11 -5.60 22.44
CA TRP A 148 -6.13 -5.74 23.49
C TRP A 148 -6.55 -6.75 24.56
N LYS A 149 -7.81 -6.67 25.02
CA LYS A 149 -8.36 -7.56 26.06
C LYS A 149 -8.66 -8.97 25.57
N THR A 150 -9.15 -9.11 24.34
CA THR A 150 -9.62 -10.41 23.82
C THR A 150 -8.58 -11.12 22.97
N GLN A 151 -7.51 -10.42 22.56
CA GLN A 151 -6.51 -10.90 21.59
C GLN A 151 -7.11 -11.27 20.21
N GLN A 152 -8.36 -10.86 19.97
CA GLN A 152 -9.08 -11.16 18.74
C GLN A 152 -9.13 -9.94 17.82
N TRP A 153 -8.50 -10.07 16.67
CA TRP A 153 -8.53 -9.05 15.63
C TRP A 153 -9.78 -9.17 14.78
N PRO A 154 -10.40 -8.04 14.35
CA PRO A 154 -11.46 -8.06 13.37
C PRO A 154 -11.02 -8.77 12.09
N GLN A 155 -11.92 -9.53 11.46
CA GLN A 155 -11.59 -10.30 10.27
C GLN A 155 -11.07 -9.43 9.12
N ASP A 156 -11.65 -8.23 8.95
CA ASP A 156 -11.21 -7.29 7.91
C ASP A 156 -9.80 -6.72 8.16
N TRP A 157 -9.37 -6.67 9.42
CA TRP A 157 -8.02 -6.21 9.78
C TRP A 157 -6.95 -7.30 9.57
N LYS A 158 -7.38 -8.56 9.52
CA LYS A 158 -6.51 -9.71 9.20
C LYS A 158 -6.27 -9.86 7.69
N ARG A 159 -7.04 -9.17 6.86
CA ARG A 159 -6.94 -9.27 5.40
C ARG A 159 -5.98 -8.24 4.85
N SER A 160 -5.11 -8.69 3.96
CA SER A 160 -4.20 -7.83 3.19
C SER A 160 -4.50 -7.96 1.70
N VAL A 161 -4.43 -6.86 0.99
CA VAL A 161 -4.45 -6.85 -0.48
C VAL A 161 -3.01 -6.83 -0.96
N PHE A 162 -2.57 -7.87 -1.65
CA PHE A 162 -1.23 -7.95 -2.22
C PHE A 162 -1.20 -7.34 -3.61
N ILE A 163 -0.31 -6.38 -3.80
CA ILE A 163 -0.06 -5.76 -5.11
C ILE A 163 1.32 -6.20 -5.59
N PRO A 164 1.41 -7.00 -6.66
CA PRO A 164 2.68 -7.36 -7.26
C PRO A 164 3.22 -6.20 -8.11
N ILE A 165 4.43 -5.74 -7.81
CA ILE A 165 5.14 -4.71 -8.57
C ILE A 165 6.31 -5.39 -9.29
N PRO A 166 6.40 -5.30 -10.64
CA PRO A 166 7.49 -5.90 -11.37
C PRO A 166 8.82 -5.21 -11.04
N LYS A 167 9.85 -5.99 -10.76
CA LYS A 167 11.22 -5.50 -10.55
C LYS A 167 11.90 -5.13 -11.86
N ARG A 168 11.47 -5.75 -12.98
CA ARG A 168 12.01 -5.57 -14.34
C ARG A 168 10.89 -5.56 -15.37
N GLY A 169 11.15 -4.97 -16.54
CA GLY A 169 10.13 -4.80 -17.60
C GLY A 169 9.54 -6.10 -18.17
N ASN A 170 10.25 -7.24 -18.09
CA ASN A 170 9.81 -8.54 -18.60
C ASN A 170 9.62 -9.56 -17.49
N ALA A 171 9.03 -9.13 -16.37
CA ALA A 171 8.74 -10.00 -15.25
C ALA A 171 7.68 -11.05 -15.62
N LYS A 172 8.04 -12.34 -15.55
CA LYS A 172 7.15 -13.47 -15.84
C LYS A 172 7.00 -14.45 -14.67
N LYS A 173 7.91 -14.45 -13.72
CA LYS A 173 7.85 -15.30 -12.53
C LYS A 173 7.40 -14.48 -11.31
N CYS A 174 6.69 -15.08 -10.36
CA CYS A 174 6.31 -14.39 -9.12
C CYS A 174 7.52 -13.81 -8.37
N SER A 175 8.68 -14.48 -8.42
CA SER A 175 9.95 -14.01 -7.84
C SER A 175 10.50 -12.72 -8.48
N ASP A 176 10.08 -12.39 -9.71
CA ASP A 176 10.49 -11.18 -10.42
C ASP A 176 9.67 -9.94 -9.97
N TYR A 177 8.76 -10.13 -9.05
CA TYR A 177 7.93 -9.07 -8.48
C TYR A 177 8.29 -8.82 -7.01
N CYS A 178 8.08 -7.59 -6.59
CA CYS A 178 8.02 -7.21 -5.19
C CYS A 178 6.54 -7.11 -4.80
N THR A 179 6.11 -7.85 -3.80
CA THR A 179 4.74 -7.78 -3.31
C THR A 179 4.61 -6.71 -2.23
N ILE A 180 3.65 -5.80 -2.38
CA ILE A 180 3.28 -4.83 -1.36
C ILE A 180 1.97 -5.29 -0.74
N ALA A 181 1.95 -5.46 0.60
CA ALA A 181 0.74 -5.75 1.33
C ALA A 181 0.06 -4.45 1.78
N LEU A 182 -1.18 -4.25 1.34
CA LEU A 182 -2.02 -3.14 1.78
C LEU A 182 -2.95 -3.66 2.88
N ILE A 183 -2.75 -3.18 4.09
CA ILE A 183 -3.62 -3.42 5.25
C ILE A 183 -4.45 -2.17 5.55
N SER A 184 -5.57 -2.32 6.27
CA SER A 184 -6.41 -1.21 6.68
C SER A 184 -5.64 -0.17 7.50
N HIS A 185 -5.97 1.10 7.36
CA HIS A 185 -5.32 2.15 8.15
C HIS A 185 -5.70 2.06 9.63
N ALA A 186 -6.90 1.58 9.96
CA ALA A 186 -7.31 1.30 11.33
C ALA A 186 -6.40 0.23 11.97
N SER A 187 -6.09 -0.85 11.23
CA SER A 187 -5.13 -1.86 11.69
C SER A 187 -3.74 -1.26 11.93
N LYS A 188 -3.28 -0.34 11.05
CA LYS A 188 -1.99 0.36 11.24
C LYS A 188 -1.94 1.20 12.50
N VAL A 189 -3.06 1.81 12.92
CA VAL A 189 -3.13 2.53 14.22
C VAL A 189 -2.79 1.59 15.37
N MET A 190 -3.44 0.43 15.40
CA MET A 190 -3.18 -0.58 16.44
C MET A 190 -1.73 -1.07 16.42
N HIS A 191 -1.20 -1.42 15.23
CA HIS A 191 0.20 -1.85 15.09
C HIS A 191 1.19 -0.80 15.57
N LYS A 192 0.91 0.48 15.32
CA LYS A 192 1.79 1.56 15.77
C LYS A 192 1.81 1.71 17.29
N ILE A 193 0.67 1.53 17.93
CA ILE A 193 0.60 1.52 19.40
C ILE A 193 1.37 0.34 19.98
N LEU A 194 1.21 -0.85 19.38
CA LEU A 194 1.96 -2.04 19.80
C LEU A 194 3.47 -1.85 19.60
N GLN A 195 3.88 -1.32 18.48
CA GLN A 195 5.30 -1.03 18.19
C GLN A 195 5.91 -0.11 19.24
N GLU A 196 5.20 0.93 19.67
CA GLU A 196 5.68 1.85 20.72
C GLU A 196 5.78 1.19 22.10
N ARG A 197 4.94 0.20 22.37
CA ARG A 197 5.00 -0.55 23.64
C ARG A 197 6.16 -1.54 23.72
N LEU A 198 6.67 -1.99 22.56
CA LEU A 198 7.77 -2.94 22.47
C LEU A 198 9.16 -2.27 22.43
N GLN A 199 9.20 -0.94 22.35
CA GLN A 199 10.43 -0.14 22.42
C GLN A 199 10.70 0.34 23.85
#